data_e3a847308178cf2d856f2a95135a09f7
#
_entry.id   e3a847308178cf2d856f2a95135a09f7
#
_cell.length_a   1.000
_cell.length_b   1.000
_cell.length_c   1.000
_cell.angle_alpha   90.00
_cell.angle_beta   90.00
_cell.angle_gamma   90.00
#
_symmetry.space_group_name_H-M   'P 1'
#
loop_
_entity.id
_entity.type
_entity.pdbx_description
1 polymer ?
#
loop_
_entity_poly.entity_id
_entity_poly.type
_entity_poly.pdbx_seq_one_letter_code
_entity_poly.pdbx_strand_id
1 'polypeptide(L)'
;MMYTYYNPNPNGATVGDCVVRALCKAFGMDWDKCFSELVAYAYWLKDMPSANRVWGKLLADKGYHRKICDCDCTVAEFSEEHTDGIYVLALQGHVVCVIDGVYYDSWDSGREVPLYYWQK
;
A
#
# COMPACT_ATOMS: atom_id res chain seq x y z
N MET A 1 -4.22 4.41 18.33
CA MET A 1 -4.30 4.60 16.88
C MET A 1 -3.08 5.40 16.42
N MET A 2 -2.37 4.88 15.44
CA MET A 2 -1.09 5.45 15.03
C MET A 2 -1.12 5.80 13.55
N TYR A 3 -1.51 7.03 13.25
CA TYR A 3 -1.42 7.57 11.90
C TYR A 3 -0.15 8.39 11.75
N THR A 4 0.58 8.19 10.65
CA THR A 4 1.74 9.00 10.33
C THR A 4 1.60 9.53 8.91
N TYR A 5 1.68 10.84 8.74
CA TYR A 5 1.69 11.46 7.42
C TYR A 5 2.92 11.00 6.65
N TYR A 6 2.70 10.59 5.40
CA TYR A 6 3.78 10.11 4.56
C TYR A 6 3.46 10.42 3.09
N ASN A 7 4.32 11.18 2.46
CA ASN A 7 4.20 11.51 1.03
C ASN A 7 5.60 11.49 0.41
N PRO A 8 5.98 10.37 -0.24
CA PRO A 8 7.31 10.22 -0.81
C PRO A 8 7.49 10.90 -2.17
N ASN A 9 6.45 11.54 -2.70
CA ASN A 9 6.54 12.21 -4.00
C ASN A 9 7.68 13.23 -3.98
N PRO A 10 8.67 13.14 -4.92
CA PRO A 10 9.86 14.01 -4.88
C PRO A 10 9.55 15.49 -4.99
N ASN A 11 8.42 15.84 -5.60
CA ASN A 11 7.99 17.23 -5.76
C ASN A 11 7.03 17.68 -4.65
N GLY A 12 6.76 16.81 -3.68
CA GLY A 12 5.77 17.08 -2.65
C GLY A 12 4.36 17.20 -3.18
N ALA A 13 4.12 16.70 -4.41
CA ALA A 13 2.82 16.83 -5.06
C ALA A 13 1.81 15.88 -4.46
N THR A 14 0.54 16.30 -4.47
CA THR A 14 -0.60 15.46 -4.10
C THR A 14 -1.24 14.96 -5.38
N VAL A 15 -0.90 13.74 -5.78
CA VAL A 15 -1.40 13.12 -7.00
C VAL A 15 -2.00 11.76 -6.67
N GLY A 16 -2.62 11.11 -7.65
CA GLY A 16 -3.24 9.79 -7.45
C GLY A 16 -2.19 8.67 -7.42
N ASP A 17 -1.26 8.74 -6.51
CA ASP A 17 -0.12 7.83 -6.39
C ASP A 17 -0.17 6.93 -5.15
N CYS A 18 -1.36 6.61 -4.65
CA CYS A 18 -1.51 5.82 -3.43
C CYS A 18 -0.81 4.46 -3.52
N VAL A 19 -0.81 3.82 -4.68
CA VAL A 19 -0.11 2.54 -4.89
C VAL A 19 1.40 2.75 -4.72
N VAL A 20 1.96 3.75 -5.41
CA VAL A 20 3.39 4.06 -5.30
C VAL A 20 3.75 4.37 -3.85
N ARG A 21 2.96 5.23 -3.21
CA ARG A 21 3.19 5.63 -1.82
C ARG A 21 3.22 4.42 -0.88
N ALA A 22 2.20 3.57 -0.97
CA ALA A 22 2.12 2.40 -0.09
C ALA A 22 3.28 1.44 -0.32
N LEU A 23 3.63 1.18 -1.59
CA LEU A 23 4.71 0.25 -1.90
C LEU A 23 6.10 0.83 -1.58
N CYS A 24 6.30 2.14 -1.76
CA CYS A 24 7.52 2.79 -1.30
C CYS A 24 7.76 2.51 0.17
N LYS A 25 6.73 2.67 0.98
CA LYS A 25 6.85 2.46 2.42
C LYS A 25 7.11 1.00 2.74
N ALA A 26 6.34 0.10 2.12
CA ALA A 26 6.46 -1.33 2.36
C ALA A 26 7.86 -1.86 1.97
N PHE A 27 8.41 -1.40 0.85
CA PHE A 27 9.69 -1.88 0.34
C PHE A 27 10.89 -1.10 0.85
N GLY A 28 10.68 0.06 1.48
CA GLY A 28 11.76 0.91 1.91
C GLY A 28 12.55 1.50 0.75
N MET A 29 11.87 1.89 -0.33
CA MET A 29 12.51 2.49 -1.51
C MET A 29 11.92 3.86 -1.81
N ASP A 30 12.64 4.65 -2.61
CA ASP A 30 12.17 5.97 -3.00
C ASP A 30 11.09 5.87 -4.09
N TRP A 31 10.43 7.00 -4.32
CA TRP A 31 9.31 7.08 -5.26
C TRP A 31 9.72 6.70 -6.68
N ASP A 32 10.86 7.24 -7.14
CA ASP A 32 11.33 7.01 -8.52
C ASP A 32 11.60 5.54 -8.77
N LYS A 33 12.27 4.87 -7.84
CA LYS A 33 12.57 3.46 -7.97
C LYS A 33 11.30 2.61 -7.95
N CYS A 34 10.39 2.88 -7.02
CA CYS A 34 9.14 2.15 -6.91
C CYS A 34 8.29 2.33 -8.15
N PHE A 35 8.16 3.58 -8.62
CA PHE A 35 7.39 3.86 -9.82
C PHE A 35 7.97 3.16 -11.04
N SER A 36 9.29 3.18 -11.19
CA SER A 36 9.99 2.51 -12.30
C SER A 36 9.71 1.00 -12.31
N GLU A 37 9.72 0.36 -11.14
CA GLU A 37 9.40 -1.06 -11.06
C GLU A 37 7.94 -1.34 -11.43
N LEU A 38 7.03 -0.51 -10.95
CA LEU A 38 5.61 -0.63 -11.31
C LEU A 38 5.38 -0.45 -12.80
N VAL A 39 6.07 0.51 -13.43
CA VAL A 39 5.97 0.74 -14.88
C VAL A 39 6.50 -0.47 -15.65
N ALA A 40 7.59 -1.08 -15.19
CA ALA A 40 8.11 -2.29 -15.83
C ALA A 40 7.11 -3.43 -15.77
N TYR A 41 6.48 -3.65 -14.63
CA TYR A 41 5.43 -4.67 -14.49
C TYR A 41 4.21 -4.34 -15.34
N ALA A 42 3.80 -3.07 -15.35
CA ALA A 42 2.68 -2.60 -16.17
C ALA A 42 2.94 -2.87 -17.66
N TYR A 43 4.14 -2.56 -18.11
CA TYR A 43 4.54 -2.80 -19.51
C TYR A 43 4.46 -4.30 -19.84
N TRP A 44 4.98 -5.14 -18.95
CA TRP A 44 4.99 -6.59 -19.14
C TRP A 44 3.56 -7.16 -19.18
N LEU A 45 2.71 -6.73 -18.24
CA LEU A 45 1.36 -7.24 -18.11
C LEU A 45 0.36 -6.53 -19.05
N LYS A 46 0.81 -5.46 -19.75
CA LYS A 46 -0.03 -4.66 -20.64
C LYS A 46 -1.24 -4.09 -19.91
N ASP A 47 -0.98 -3.50 -18.74
CA ASP A 47 -1.98 -2.86 -17.90
C ASP A 47 -1.37 -1.64 -17.22
N MET A 48 -2.16 -0.90 -16.46
CA MET A 48 -1.71 0.34 -15.83
C MET A 48 -0.97 0.07 -14.52
N PRO A 49 0.00 0.92 -14.14
CA PRO A 49 0.75 0.73 -12.89
C PRO A 49 -0.15 0.68 -11.65
N SER A 50 -1.29 1.35 -11.68
CA SER A 50 -2.25 1.37 -10.56
C SER A 50 -3.23 0.21 -10.58
N ALA A 51 -3.19 -0.65 -11.60
CA ALA A 51 -4.09 -1.80 -11.67
C ALA A 51 -3.74 -2.81 -10.58
N ASN A 52 -4.76 -3.36 -9.93
CA ASN A 52 -4.58 -4.29 -8.82
C ASN A 52 -3.72 -5.50 -9.20
N ARG A 53 -3.87 -6.03 -10.41
CA ARG A 53 -3.06 -7.18 -10.84
C ARG A 53 -1.59 -6.81 -11.06
N VAL A 54 -1.31 -5.54 -11.36
CA VAL A 54 0.07 -5.09 -11.59
C VAL A 54 0.82 -4.95 -10.26
N TRP A 55 0.30 -4.14 -9.35
CA TRP A 55 0.99 -3.95 -8.08
C TRP A 55 0.89 -5.21 -7.19
N GLY A 56 -0.16 -6.02 -7.38
CA GLY A 56 -0.28 -7.30 -6.70
C GLY A 56 0.80 -8.29 -7.16
N LYS A 57 1.10 -8.34 -8.47
CA LYS A 57 2.17 -9.19 -8.98
C LYS A 57 3.52 -8.77 -8.42
N LEU A 58 3.78 -7.48 -8.36
CA LEU A 58 5.02 -6.96 -7.78
C LEU A 58 5.13 -7.35 -6.30
N LEU A 59 4.05 -7.22 -5.53
CA LEU A 59 4.04 -7.64 -4.12
C LEU A 59 4.30 -9.15 -3.99
N ALA A 60 3.64 -9.96 -4.80
CA ALA A 60 3.83 -11.42 -4.78
C ALA A 60 5.29 -11.78 -5.07
N ASP A 61 5.90 -11.13 -6.06
CA ASP A 61 7.31 -11.36 -6.41
C ASP A 61 8.28 -10.90 -5.31
N LYS A 62 7.85 -9.97 -4.47
CA LYS A 62 8.63 -9.52 -3.31
C LYS A 62 8.39 -10.38 -2.06
N GLY A 63 7.62 -11.45 -2.18
CA GLY A 63 7.39 -12.40 -1.09
C GLY A 63 6.19 -12.08 -0.21
N TYR A 64 5.32 -11.19 -0.65
CA TYR A 64 4.08 -10.89 0.08
C TYR A 64 2.99 -11.90 -0.27
N HIS A 65 2.09 -12.15 0.67
CA HIS A 65 0.98 -13.08 0.52
C HIS A 65 -0.34 -12.33 0.65
N ARG A 66 -1.25 -12.58 -0.30
CA ARG A 66 -2.56 -11.95 -0.32
C ARG A 66 -3.51 -12.68 0.64
N LYS A 67 -4.22 -11.92 1.45
CA LYS A 67 -5.21 -12.45 2.42
C LYS A 67 -6.51 -11.68 2.35
N ILE A 68 -7.61 -12.39 2.47
CA ILE A 68 -8.94 -11.77 2.52
C ILE A 68 -9.13 -11.10 3.88
N CYS A 69 -9.66 -9.90 3.88
CA CYS A 69 -10.06 -9.22 5.11
C CYS A 69 -11.53 -9.57 5.36
N ASP A 70 -11.77 -10.46 6.29
CA ASP A 70 -13.10 -10.99 6.57
C ASP A 70 -13.77 -10.35 7.79
N CYS A 71 -13.19 -9.28 8.33
CA CYS A 71 -13.79 -8.50 9.40
C CYS A 71 -14.16 -7.12 8.85
N ASP A 72 -15.06 -6.43 9.53
CA ASP A 72 -15.43 -5.06 9.19
C ASP A 72 -14.55 -4.03 9.88
N CYS A 73 -13.31 -4.41 10.17
CA CYS A 73 -12.37 -3.53 10.86
C CYS A 73 -11.95 -2.39 9.94
N THR A 74 -11.71 -1.24 10.56
CA THR A 74 -11.16 -0.08 9.84
C THR A 74 -9.64 -0.23 9.73
N VAL A 75 -9.02 0.62 8.90
CA VAL A 75 -7.55 0.70 8.81
C VAL A 75 -6.95 0.93 10.19
N ALA A 76 -7.52 1.85 10.96
CA ALA A 76 -7.04 2.14 12.32
C ALA A 76 -7.12 0.90 13.22
N GLU A 77 -8.24 0.21 13.18
CA GLU A 77 -8.42 -1.02 13.97
C GLU A 77 -7.47 -2.13 13.49
N PHE A 78 -7.29 -2.26 12.19
CA PHE A 78 -6.33 -3.21 11.63
C PHE A 78 -4.93 -2.93 12.16
N SER A 79 -4.51 -1.66 12.17
CA SER A 79 -3.18 -1.28 12.64
C SER A 79 -3.01 -1.59 14.14
N GLU A 80 -4.05 -1.41 14.94
CA GLU A 80 -4.00 -1.72 16.37
C GLU A 80 -3.86 -3.23 16.62
N GLU A 81 -4.42 -4.05 15.75
CA GLU A 81 -4.39 -5.51 15.87
C GLU A 81 -3.15 -6.13 15.24
N HIS A 82 -2.44 -5.39 14.39
CA HIS A 82 -1.26 -5.89 13.67
C HIS A 82 -0.05 -5.04 14.02
N THR A 83 0.41 -5.22 15.26
CA THR A 83 1.52 -4.42 15.81
C THR A 83 2.89 -4.91 15.38
N ASP A 84 2.95 -5.92 14.52
CA ASP A 84 4.20 -6.55 14.09
C ASP A 84 4.11 -6.89 12.61
N GLY A 85 5.07 -6.40 11.82
CA GLY A 85 5.17 -6.77 10.41
C GLY A 85 4.74 -5.68 9.44
N ILE A 86 4.77 -6.04 8.15
CA ILE A 86 4.52 -5.12 7.05
C ILE A 86 3.29 -5.61 6.28
N TYR A 87 2.33 -4.70 6.09
CA TYR A 87 1.06 -5.00 5.43
C TYR A 87 0.74 -3.91 4.42
N VAL A 88 0.15 -4.30 3.29
CA VAL A 88 -0.39 -3.36 2.30
C VAL A 88 -1.88 -3.66 2.17
N LEU A 89 -2.70 -2.69 2.54
CA LEU A 89 -4.15 -2.84 2.58
C LEU A 89 -4.78 -2.25 1.33
N ALA A 90 -5.64 -3.04 0.69
CA ALA A 90 -6.42 -2.59 -0.47
C ALA A 90 -7.80 -2.15 0.01
N LEU A 91 -8.13 -0.92 -0.28
CA LEU A 91 -9.42 -0.30 0.00
C LEU A 91 -10.14 -0.04 -1.32
N GLN A 92 -11.37 0.40 -1.26
CA GLN A 92 -12.06 0.80 -2.48
C GLN A 92 -11.44 2.09 -3.01
N GLY A 93 -10.72 1.98 -4.14
CA GLY A 93 -10.08 3.13 -4.78
C GLY A 93 -8.88 3.69 -4.03
N HIS A 94 -8.29 2.94 -3.11
CA HIS A 94 -7.17 3.43 -2.31
C HIS A 94 -6.31 2.28 -1.79
N VAL A 95 -5.04 2.57 -1.50
CA VAL A 95 -4.08 1.60 -0.96
C VAL A 95 -3.30 2.27 0.15
N VAL A 96 -3.08 1.56 1.26
CA VAL A 96 -2.35 2.11 2.40
C VAL A 96 -1.41 1.06 2.99
N CYS A 97 -0.27 1.50 3.50
CA CYS A 97 0.73 0.63 4.13
C CYS A 97 0.63 0.72 5.65
N VAL A 98 0.67 -0.44 6.30
CA VAL A 98 0.73 -0.56 7.76
C VAL A 98 2.03 -1.27 8.11
N ILE A 99 2.82 -0.65 8.98
CA ILE A 99 4.06 -1.26 9.50
C ILE A 99 4.06 -1.13 11.02
N ASP A 100 4.17 -2.27 11.69
CA ASP A 100 4.30 -2.34 13.15
C ASP A 100 3.26 -1.48 13.88
N GLY A 101 2.01 -1.59 13.46
CA GLY A 101 0.90 -0.91 14.10
C GLY A 101 0.71 0.55 13.71
N VAL A 102 1.43 1.03 12.69
CA VAL A 102 1.33 2.41 12.22
C VAL A 102 0.89 2.40 10.76
N TYR A 103 -0.13 3.18 10.41
CA TYR A 103 -0.52 3.33 9.00
C TYR A 103 -0.01 4.66 8.44
N TYR A 104 0.56 4.56 7.24
CA TYR A 104 1.27 5.66 6.57
C TYR A 104 0.51 6.08 5.33
N ASP A 105 0.12 7.35 5.30
CA ASP A 105 -0.69 7.86 4.19
C ASP A 105 -0.52 9.38 4.06
N SER A 106 -0.93 9.94 2.94
CA SER A 106 -0.93 11.39 2.74
C SER A 106 -2.18 12.06 3.32
N TRP A 107 -3.12 11.26 3.81
CA TRP A 107 -4.30 11.72 4.56
C TRP A 107 -4.70 10.62 5.51
N ASP A 108 -5.46 10.95 6.55
CA ASP A 108 -5.85 9.97 7.57
C ASP A 108 -6.97 9.07 7.04
N SER A 109 -6.59 7.91 6.50
CA SER A 109 -7.50 6.91 5.97
C SER A 109 -7.94 5.90 7.02
N GLY A 110 -7.74 6.20 8.30
CA GLY A 110 -8.02 5.27 9.40
C GLY A 110 -9.46 4.81 9.52
N ARG A 111 -10.42 5.57 8.97
CA ARG A 111 -11.85 5.21 9.03
C ARG A 111 -12.28 4.29 7.89
N GLU A 112 -11.44 4.12 6.86
CA GLU A 112 -11.77 3.28 5.72
C GLU A 112 -11.70 1.81 6.09
N VAL A 113 -12.44 0.97 5.37
CA VAL A 113 -12.51 -0.48 5.66
C VAL A 113 -11.78 -1.24 4.56
N PRO A 114 -10.72 -1.99 4.91
CA PRO A 114 -9.99 -2.78 3.91
C PRO A 114 -10.85 -3.89 3.31
N LEU A 115 -10.62 -4.15 2.02
CA LEU A 115 -11.25 -5.26 1.30
C LEU A 115 -10.40 -6.53 1.39
N TYR A 116 -9.10 -6.37 1.21
CA TYR A 116 -8.13 -7.44 1.37
C TYR A 116 -6.76 -6.81 1.67
N TYR A 117 -5.78 -7.64 1.99
CA TYR A 117 -4.45 -7.12 2.28
C TYR A 117 -3.36 -8.09 1.85
N TRP A 118 -2.16 -7.54 1.70
CA TRP A 118 -0.94 -8.30 1.45
C TRP A 118 -0.08 -8.25 2.69
N GLN A 119 0.49 -9.38 3.06
CA GLN A 119 1.34 -9.52 4.25
C GLN A 119 2.70 -10.06 3.82
N LYS A 120 3.73 -9.40 4.29
CA LYS A 120 5.11 -9.84 4.09
C LYS A 120 5.37 -11.17 4.78
#